data_7822d81c4462ad21089b0083107741bb
#
_entry.id   7822d81c4462ad21089b0083107741bb
#
_cell.length_a   1.000
_cell.length_b   1.000
_cell.length_c   1.000
_cell.angle_alpha   90.00
_cell.angle_beta   90.00
_cell.angle_gamma   90.00
#
_symmetry.space_group_name_H-M   'P 1'
#
loop_
_entity.id
_entity.type
_entity.pdbx_description
1 polymer ?
#
loop_
_entity_poly.entity_id
_entity_poly.type
_entity_poly.pdbx_seq_one_letter_code
_entity_poly.pdbx_strand_id
1 'polypeptide(L)'
;PLKSPKNATQLAQPQEFFNWLNMQVSIFITGSPGRIENGDYPELITKIEQLLIKLSDVFSSRNVKGVLFIDGLDEVERQDAEALNKFVGLLPMSLLPGLVIVLSAPNYEQFATRLGKRLGSEACISMPSLTDNAVKDFCYRALTGDHVSSKTVNLICERVQGHPLYLRYLIDLANSGTSNDELSKLPLIDGSIRKYYDLLWLKLMEDNDAINLLAIAVRLRWGIPINHFTKILNPNEQSILISTLARIQHLLLSPNQTTIYHSSFSDFLLEKTALREQDVQSRLVEHCKKQTNEKYCVLNLIYHGLKADGQDKARLVTLCTQNWVDDCVYQGVEPDTILEDLKGVLRVATELGSLVETVRILLLNQRIRFRYNTLFAQSADLTANALISIGKAQDVLQHVSRYKQLIIPLEEALTIALKLVDSHSYREALELLRIVDKNLTEELEKVYNGNGLSYREFLDIYDLQ
;
A
#
# COMPACT_ATOMS: atom_id res chain seq x y z
N PRO A 1 7.46 -15.20 6.87
CA PRO A 1 6.87 -13.89 7.08
C PRO A 1 5.72 -13.68 6.09
N LEU A 2 4.52 -13.56 6.63
CA LEU A 2 3.32 -13.29 5.82
C LEU A 2 3.32 -11.78 5.54
N LYS A 3 3.55 -11.41 4.28
CA LYS A 3 3.41 -10.03 3.83
C LYS A 3 1.93 -9.76 3.56
N SER A 4 1.41 -8.65 4.05
CA SER A 4 0.09 -8.19 3.65
C SER A 4 0.13 -7.65 2.22
N PRO A 5 -0.84 -7.98 1.36
CA PRO A 5 -0.98 -7.35 0.04
C PRO A 5 -1.48 -5.91 0.14
N LYS A 6 -1.95 -5.48 1.31
CA LYS A 6 -2.49 -4.13 1.55
C LYS A 6 -1.38 -3.15 1.88
N ASN A 7 -1.57 -1.88 1.51
CA ASN A 7 -0.65 -0.81 1.91
C ASN A 7 -0.78 -0.49 3.41
N ALA A 8 0.21 0.20 3.97
CA ALA A 8 0.27 0.51 5.40
C ALA A 8 -0.97 1.27 5.89
N THR A 9 -1.48 2.21 5.10
CA THR A 9 -2.66 3.02 5.44
C THR A 9 -3.94 2.22 5.51
N GLN A 10 -4.13 1.26 4.60
CA GLN A 10 -5.30 0.37 4.64
C GLN A 10 -5.27 -0.52 5.87
N LEU A 11 -4.11 -1.09 6.20
CA LEU A 11 -3.96 -1.91 7.42
C LEU A 11 -4.05 -1.11 8.72
N ALA A 12 -3.79 0.19 8.68
CA ALA A 12 -3.96 1.05 9.85
C ALA A 12 -5.43 1.32 10.20
N GLN A 13 -6.37 1.05 9.27
CA GLN A 13 -7.80 1.11 9.59
C GLN A 13 -8.16 -0.03 10.58
N PRO A 14 -8.80 0.28 11.72
CA PRO A 14 -9.04 -0.69 12.79
C PRO A 14 -9.72 -1.97 12.32
N GLN A 15 -10.76 -1.84 11.48
CA GLN A 15 -11.51 -2.98 10.94
C GLN A 15 -10.64 -3.87 10.04
N GLU A 16 -9.83 -3.26 9.18
CA GLU A 16 -8.97 -4.00 8.25
C GLU A 16 -7.82 -4.69 8.98
N PHE A 17 -7.24 -4.03 9.99
CA PHE A 17 -6.22 -4.62 10.83
C PHE A 17 -6.77 -5.82 11.62
N PHE A 18 -7.95 -5.67 12.23
CA PHE A 18 -8.59 -6.76 12.95
C PHE A 18 -8.83 -7.97 12.03
N ASN A 19 -9.44 -7.78 10.87
CA ASN A 19 -9.74 -8.88 9.96
C ASN A 19 -8.48 -9.56 9.45
N TRP A 20 -7.44 -8.78 9.12
CA TRP A 20 -6.15 -9.34 8.74
C TRP A 20 -5.52 -10.14 9.89
N LEU A 21 -5.47 -9.59 11.09
CA LEU A 21 -4.87 -10.24 12.25
C LEU A 21 -5.65 -11.50 12.64
N ASN A 22 -6.99 -11.43 12.67
CA ASN A 22 -7.87 -12.55 12.94
C ASN A 22 -7.62 -13.71 11.97
N MET A 23 -7.51 -13.38 10.67
CA MET A 23 -7.17 -14.37 9.65
C MET A 23 -5.82 -15.04 9.95
N GLN A 24 -4.75 -14.25 10.20
CA GLN A 24 -3.40 -14.77 10.42
C GLN A 24 -3.34 -15.66 11.68
N VAL A 25 -3.92 -15.16 12.77
CA VAL A 25 -3.95 -15.88 14.05
C VAL A 25 -4.77 -17.17 13.95
N SER A 26 -5.92 -17.10 13.29
CA SER A 26 -6.77 -18.30 13.10
C SER A 26 -6.07 -19.35 12.24
N ILE A 27 -5.44 -18.97 11.14
CA ILE A 27 -4.62 -19.91 10.33
C ILE A 27 -3.53 -20.55 11.19
N PHE A 28 -2.87 -19.76 12.04
CA PHE A 28 -1.79 -20.29 12.88
C PHE A 28 -2.29 -21.28 13.95
N ILE A 29 -3.45 -20.98 14.57
CA ILE A 29 -4.01 -21.80 15.68
C ILE A 29 -4.75 -23.02 15.14
N THR A 30 -5.61 -22.85 14.14
CA THR A 30 -6.57 -23.85 13.68
C THR A 30 -6.26 -24.43 12.29
N GLY A 31 -5.27 -23.87 11.58
CA GLY A 31 -5.00 -24.20 10.18
C GLY A 31 -5.97 -23.56 9.19
N SER A 32 -6.94 -22.80 9.69
CA SER A 32 -8.03 -22.21 8.90
C SER A 32 -8.14 -20.71 9.13
N PRO A 33 -8.46 -19.89 8.09
CA PRO A 33 -8.61 -18.45 8.26
C PRO A 33 -9.83 -18.12 9.13
N GLY A 34 -9.69 -17.13 10.02
CA GLY A 34 -10.79 -16.60 10.80
C GLY A 34 -11.84 -15.91 9.91
N ARG A 35 -13.07 -15.86 10.40
CA ARG A 35 -14.17 -15.17 9.69
C ARG A 35 -13.91 -13.68 9.61
N ILE A 36 -14.41 -13.05 8.55
CA ILE A 36 -14.48 -11.60 8.46
C ILE A 36 -15.61 -11.14 9.37
N GLU A 37 -15.27 -10.33 10.37
CA GLU A 37 -16.22 -9.78 11.32
C GLU A 37 -16.22 -8.26 11.22
N ASN A 38 -17.39 -7.65 11.44
CA ASN A 38 -17.53 -6.22 11.55
C ASN A 38 -17.74 -5.84 13.02
N GLY A 39 -17.29 -4.65 13.39
CA GLY A 39 -17.47 -4.11 14.73
C GLY A 39 -17.23 -2.61 14.75
N ASP A 40 -17.75 -1.92 15.74
CA ASP A 40 -17.35 -0.55 16.01
C ASP A 40 -15.96 -0.50 16.66
N TYR A 41 -15.39 0.67 16.78
CA TYR A 41 -14.02 0.82 17.27
C TYR A 41 -13.80 0.25 18.69
N PRO A 42 -14.67 0.48 19.70
CA PRO A 42 -14.56 -0.15 21.02
C PRO A 42 -14.64 -1.68 20.99
N GLU A 43 -15.52 -2.22 20.17
CA GLU A 43 -15.67 -3.66 19.98
C GLU A 43 -14.43 -4.29 19.34
N LEU A 44 -13.84 -3.63 18.36
CA LEU A 44 -12.62 -4.08 17.70
C LEU A 44 -11.41 -4.10 18.65
N ILE A 45 -11.29 -3.12 19.56
CA ILE A 45 -10.25 -3.13 20.61
C ILE A 45 -10.38 -4.42 21.43
N THR A 46 -11.57 -4.71 21.92
CA THR A 46 -11.82 -5.90 22.75
C THR A 46 -11.55 -7.22 21.98
N LYS A 47 -11.97 -7.29 20.73
CA LYS A 47 -11.74 -8.47 19.87
C LYS A 47 -10.26 -8.69 19.60
N ILE A 48 -9.52 -7.62 19.30
CA ILE A 48 -8.07 -7.70 19.07
C ILE A 48 -7.34 -8.15 20.33
N GLU A 49 -7.69 -7.61 21.48
CA GLU A 49 -7.09 -8.01 22.76
C GLU A 49 -7.33 -9.49 23.05
N GLN A 50 -8.56 -9.97 22.90
CA GLN A 50 -8.91 -11.39 23.05
C GLN A 50 -8.13 -12.28 22.08
N LEU A 51 -7.96 -11.85 20.84
CA LEU A 51 -7.23 -12.57 19.81
C LEU A 51 -5.73 -12.68 20.15
N LEU A 52 -5.13 -11.60 20.62
CA LEU A 52 -3.73 -11.56 21.03
C LEU A 52 -3.50 -12.38 22.32
N ILE A 53 -4.46 -12.41 23.26
CA ILE A 53 -4.41 -13.28 24.44
C ILE A 53 -4.42 -14.77 24.00
N LYS A 54 -5.34 -15.18 23.13
CA LYS A 54 -5.37 -16.54 22.59
C LYS A 54 -4.04 -16.93 21.94
N LEU A 55 -3.46 -16.00 21.15
CA LEU A 55 -2.17 -16.22 20.50
C LEU A 55 -1.04 -16.38 21.54
N SER A 56 -1.04 -15.52 22.56
CA SER A 56 -0.10 -15.58 23.68
C SER A 56 -0.16 -16.90 24.43
N ASP A 57 -1.37 -17.42 24.71
CA ASP A 57 -1.57 -18.69 25.40
C ASP A 57 -1.02 -19.86 24.58
N VAL A 58 -1.23 -19.86 23.25
CA VAL A 58 -0.68 -20.89 22.36
C VAL A 58 0.85 -20.87 22.36
N PHE A 59 1.48 -19.70 22.31
CA PHE A 59 2.94 -19.62 22.38
C PHE A 59 3.48 -20.04 23.74
N SER A 60 2.82 -19.61 24.82
CA SER A 60 3.20 -19.98 26.19
C SER A 60 3.08 -21.48 26.43
N SER A 61 2.00 -22.13 25.96
CA SER A 61 1.79 -23.58 26.10
C SER A 61 2.84 -24.38 25.33
N ARG A 62 3.39 -23.85 24.26
CA ARG A 62 4.46 -24.49 23.47
C ARG A 62 5.86 -24.12 23.95
N ASN A 63 5.97 -23.30 25.01
CA ASN A 63 7.23 -22.78 25.55
C ASN A 63 8.08 -22.05 24.47
N VAL A 64 7.42 -21.32 23.56
CA VAL A 64 8.06 -20.51 22.51
C VAL A 64 7.56 -19.07 22.60
N LYS A 65 8.34 -18.15 22.03
CA LYS A 65 7.93 -16.75 21.89
C LYS A 65 7.47 -16.47 20.47
N GLY A 66 6.30 -15.88 20.35
CA GLY A 66 5.81 -15.32 19.09
C GLY A 66 6.22 -13.87 18.94
N VAL A 67 6.43 -13.42 17.72
CA VAL A 67 6.73 -12.01 17.40
C VAL A 67 5.72 -11.51 16.38
N LEU A 68 5.00 -10.47 16.76
CA LEU A 68 4.18 -9.66 15.85
C LEU A 68 5.00 -8.44 15.44
N PHE A 69 5.44 -8.39 14.18
CA PHE A 69 6.23 -7.29 13.64
C PHE A 69 5.32 -6.35 12.82
N ILE A 70 5.30 -5.07 13.18
CA ILE A 70 4.50 -4.03 12.55
C ILE A 70 5.45 -2.95 12.04
N ASP A 71 5.53 -2.84 10.71
CA ASP A 71 6.39 -1.90 10.00
C ASP A 71 5.54 -0.84 9.26
N GLY A 72 6.12 0.31 8.95
CA GLY A 72 5.48 1.36 8.15
C GLY A 72 4.55 2.30 8.92
N LEU A 73 4.69 2.43 10.22
CA LEU A 73 3.87 3.35 11.03
C LEU A 73 4.08 4.83 10.64
N ASP A 74 5.27 5.19 10.18
CA ASP A 74 5.57 6.52 9.64
C ASP A 74 4.84 6.82 8.32
N GLU A 75 4.58 5.81 7.51
CA GLU A 75 3.78 5.98 6.29
C GLU A 75 2.33 6.29 6.63
N VAL A 76 1.78 5.61 7.64
CA VAL A 76 0.44 5.89 8.15
C VAL A 76 0.35 7.31 8.72
N GLU A 77 1.33 7.72 9.52
CA GLU A 77 1.36 9.07 10.11
C GLU A 77 1.34 10.17 9.06
N ARG A 78 2.12 10.01 8.00
CA ARG A 78 2.20 10.99 6.90
C ARG A 78 0.90 11.13 6.12
N GLN A 79 0.13 10.06 6.01
CA GLN A 79 -1.11 10.04 5.24
C GLN A 79 -2.32 10.41 6.11
N ASP A 80 -2.41 9.86 7.32
CA ASP A 80 -3.53 10.07 8.24
C ASP A 80 -3.09 9.87 9.70
N ALA A 81 -2.77 10.98 10.36
CA ALA A 81 -2.37 10.98 11.78
C ALA A 81 -3.49 10.50 12.73
N GLU A 82 -4.78 10.67 12.34
CA GLU A 82 -5.91 10.16 13.13
C GLU A 82 -6.01 8.64 13.03
N ALA A 83 -5.81 8.08 11.83
CA ALA A 83 -5.74 6.64 11.63
C ALA A 83 -4.62 6.01 12.46
N LEU A 84 -3.44 6.64 12.51
CA LEU A 84 -2.36 6.17 13.36
C LEU A 84 -2.75 6.17 14.86
N ASN A 85 -3.41 7.22 15.35
CA ASN A 85 -3.85 7.26 16.74
C ASN A 85 -4.87 6.15 17.06
N LYS A 86 -5.82 5.91 16.16
CA LYS A 86 -6.78 4.80 16.28
C LYS A 86 -6.07 3.45 16.25
N PHE A 87 -5.11 3.28 15.33
CA PHE A 87 -4.32 2.05 15.23
C PHE A 87 -3.52 1.77 16.51
N VAL A 88 -2.81 2.75 17.04
CA VAL A 88 -2.07 2.63 18.30
C VAL A 88 -3.00 2.26 19.45
N GLY A 89 -4.23 2.78 19.45
CA GLY A 89 -5.26 2.43 20.44
C GLY A 89 -5.69 0.95 20.42
N LEU A 90 -5.49 0.24 19.31
CA LEU A 90 -5.80 -1.20 19.19
C LEU A 90 -4.75 -2.09 19.85
N LEU A 91 -3.55 -1.58 20.12
CA LEU A 91 -2.49 -2.36 20.73
C LEU A 91 -2.80 -2.63 22.20
N PRO A 92 -2.49 -3.83 22.73
CA PRO A 92 -2.81 -4.18 24.11
C PRO A 92 -2.11 -3.27 25.11
N MET A 93 -2.80 -2.96 26.22
CA MET A 93 -2.28 -2.12 27.30
C MET A 93 -1.31 -2.85 28.21
N SER A 94 -1.39 -4.18 28.26
CA SER A 94 -0.58 -5.06 29.11
C SER A 94 0.34 -5.94 28.27
N LEU A 95 1.49 -6.31 28.84
CA LEU A 95 2.37 -7.30 28.25
C LEU A 95 1.69 -8.67 28.25
N LEU A 96 1.75 -9.34 27.10
CA LEU A 96 1.20 -10.68 26.91
C LEU A 96 2.34 -11.72 27.03
N PRO A 97 2.29 -12.66 27.99
CA PRO A 97 3.30 -13.69 28.10
C PRO A 97 3.46 -14.48 26.81
N GLY A 98 4.71 -14.70 26.38
CA GLY A 98 4.97 -15.46 25.15
C GLY A 98 4.77 -14.70 23.83
N LEU A 99 4.25 -13.47 23.84
CA LEU A 99 4.08 -12.62 22.65
C LEU A 99 4.89 -11.33 22.78
N VAL A 100 5.68 -11.04 21.76
CA VAL A 100 6.43 -9.78 21.62
C VAL A 100 5.85 -9.02 20.45
N ILE A 101 5.51 -7.74 20.65
CA ILE A 101 5.08 -6.84 19.58
C ILE A 101 6.25 -5.88 19.29
N VAL A 102 6.73 -5.91 18.05
CA VAL A 102 7.83 -5.06 17.57
C VAL A 102 7.25 -4.05 16.59
N LEU A 103 7.45 -2.76 16.91
CA LEU A 103 7.02 -1.65 16.06
C LEU A 103 8.26 -1.01 15.45
N SER A 104 8.28 -0.77 14.15
CA SER A 104 9.34 0.01 13.53
C SER A 104 8.90 1.45 13.32
N ALA A 105 9.79 2.39 13.64
CA ALA A 105 9.56 3.82 13.47
C ALA A 105 10.88 4.56 13.29
N PRO A 106 10.94 5.60 12.45
CA PRO A 106 12.17 6.38 12.24
C PRO A 106 12.55 7.26 13.45
N ASN A 107 11.58 7.65 14.27
CA ASN A 107 11.81 8.45 15.46
C ASN A 107 11.02 7.89 16.66
N TYR A 108 11.75 7.36 17.63
CA TYR A 108 11.19 6.81 18.85
C TYR A 108 10.41 7.84 19.69
N GLU A 109 10.90 9.06 19.80
CA GLU A 109 10.32 10.07 20.71
C GLU A 109 8.88 10.45 20.32
N GLN A 110 8.59 10.51 19.01
CA GLN A 110 7.23 10.77 18.53
C GLN A 110 6.28 9.66 18.92
N PHE A 111 6.73 8.40 18.79
CA PHE A 111 5.90 7.23 19.11
C PHE A 111 5.82 6.99 20.62
N ALA A 112 6.88 7.27 21.38
CA ALA A 112 6.86 7.17 22.83
C ALA A 112 5.80 8.07 23.46
N THR A 113 5.61 9.27 22.93
CA THR A 113 4.56 10.19 23.39
C THR A 113 3.15 9.62 23.15
N ARG A 114 2.92 8.92 22.04
CA ARG A 114 1.63 8.34 21.68
C ARG A 114 1.36 7.00 22.35
N LEU A 115 2.38 6.16 22.46
CA LEU A 115 2.29 4.86 23.13
C LEU A 115 2.29 4.99 24.65
N GLY A 116 2.69 6.16 25.17
CA GLY A 116 2.67 6.49 26.57
C GLY A 116 3.51 5.51 27.41
N LYS A 117 2.97 5.16 28.59
CA LYS A 117 3.64 4.23 29.52
C LYS A 117 3.75 2.77 29.03
N ARG A 118 3.24 2.45 27.84
CA ARG A 118 3.29 1.08 27.26
C ARG A 118 4.70 0.67 26.86
N LEU A 119 5.57 1.65 26.54
CA LEU A 119 6.96 1.41 26.19
C LEU A 119 7.86 1.84 27.36
N GLY A 120 8.53 0.87 27.99
CA GLY A 120 9.65 1.19 28.88
C GLY A 120 10.83 1.74 28.06
N SER A 121 11.66 2.58 28.66
CA SER A 121 12.88 3.11 28.03
C SER A 121 13.84 2.00 27.51
N GLU A 122 13.78 0.82 28.11
CA GLU A 122 14.57 -0.37 27.73
C GLU A 122 13.99 -1.10 26.51
N ALA A 123 12.77 -0.76 26.07
CA ALA A 123 12.10 -1.41 24.95
C ALA A 123 12.49 -0.81 23.58
N CYS A 124 13.28 0.25 23.55
CA CYS A 124 13.72 0.88 22.31
C CYS A 124 15.04 0.26 21.83
N ILE A 125 15.02 -0.32 20.64
CA ILE A 125 16.21 -0.89 20.00
C ILE A 125 16.56 -0.01 18.79
N SER A 126 17.67 0.70 18.85
CA SER A 126 18.20 1.37 17.68
C SER A 126 18.75 0.35 16.69
N MET A 127 18.32 0.43 15.42
CA MET A 127 18.89 -0.41 14.36
C MET A 127 20.36 -0.06 14.14
N PRO A 128 21.30 -1.01 14.32
CA PRO A 128 22.70 -0.73 14.08
C PRO A 128 22.98 -0.53 12.59
N SER A 129 24.00 0.25 12.28
CA SER A 129 24.55 0.33 10.94
C SER A 129 25.08 -1.03 10.48
N LEU A 130 25.11 -1.27 9.17
CA LEU A 130 25.73 -2.47 8.60
C LEU A 130 27.23 -2.49 8.96
N THR A 131 27.74 -3.67 9.30
CA THR A 131 29.18 -3.84 9.51
C THR A 131 29.93 -3.74 8.18
N ASP A 132 31.21 -3.34 8.22
CA ASP A 132 32.07 -3.26 7.02
C ASP A 132 32.10 -4.57 6.24
N ASN A 133 32.11 -5.71 6.92
CA ASN A 133 32.06 -7.00 6.26
C ASN A 133 30.73 -7.23 5.53
N ALA A 134 29.61 -6.87 6.14
CA ALA A 134 28.30 -6.95 5.48
C ALA A 134 28.21 -6.02 4.27
N VAL A 135 28.77 -4.81 4.37
CA VAL A 135 28.84 -3.86 3.24
C VAL A 135 29.69 -4.45 2.11
N LYS A 136 30.88 -4.99 2.41
CA LYS A 136 31.76 -5.63 1.43
C LYS A 136 31.10 -6.82 0.74
N ASP A 137 30.51 -7.72 1.52
CA ASP A 137 29.77 -8.86 0.99
C ASP A 137 28.64 -8.44 0.06
N PHE A 138 27.91 -7.39 0.41
CA PHE A 138 26.84 -6.85 -0.45
C PHE A 138 27.42 -6.24 -1.72
N CYS A 139 28.51 -5.45 -1.64
CA CYS A 139 29.20 -4.89 -2.80
C CYS A 139 29.65 -5.98 -3.77
N TYR A 140 30.29 -7.04 -3.29
CA TYR A 140 30.78 -8.13 -4.16
C TYR A 140 29.66 -8.90 -4.86
N ARG A 141 28.46 -8.92 -4.30
CA ARG A 141 27.28 -9.57 -4.92
C ARG A 141 26.55 -8.66 -5.89
N ALA A 142 26.56 -7.35 -5.66
CA ALA A 142 25.68 -6.41 -6.36
C ALA A 142 26.41 -5.55 -7.41
N LEU A 143 27.72 -5.37 -7.29
CA LEU A 143 28.53 -4.72 -8.33
C LEU A 143 28.71 -5.63 -9.53
N THR A 144 28.70 -5.05 -10.73
CA THR A 144 28.81 -5.78 -12.00
C THR A 144 30.05 -5.33 -12.81
N GLY A 145 30.56 -6.23 -13.65
CA GLY A 145 31.64 -5.93 -14.61
C GLY A 145 32.94 -5.45 -13.93
N ASP A 146 33.62 -4.48 -14.53
CA ASP A 146 34.90 -3.94 -14.08
C ASP A 146 34.81 -3.10 -12.78
N HIS A 147 33.58 -2.85 -12.31
CA HIS A 147 33.34 -2.11 -11.07
C HIS A 147 33.61 -2.97 -9.81
N VAL A 148 33.73 -4.29 -9.97
CA VAL A 148 34.04 -5.23 -8.87
C VAL A 148 35.56 -5.18 -8.57
N SER A 149 36.06 -4.04 -8.13
CA SER A 149 37.43 -3.88 -7.69
C SER A 149 37.52 -3.64 -6.19
N SER A 150 38.57 -4.15 -5.56
CA SER A 150 38.83 -3.88 -4.13
C SER A 150 38.89 -2.38 -3.82
N LYS A 151 39.36 -1.57 -4.78
CA LYS A 151 39.41 -0.11 -4.65
C LYS A 151 38.00 0.49 -4.57
N THR A 152 37.10 0.10 -5.48
CA THR A 152 35.72 0.56 -5.50
C THR A 152 34.97 0.12 -4.24
N VAL A 153 35.12 -1.16 -3.85
CA VAL A 153 34.49 -1.72 -2.65
C VAL A 153 34.90 -0.98 -1.37
N ASN A 154 36.23 -0.75 -1.21
CA ASN A 154 36.74 -0.03 -0.05
C ASN A 154 36.26 1.43 -0.02
N LEU A 155 36.21 2.09 -1.17
CA LEU A 155 35.69 3.44 -1.29
C LEU A 155 34.20 3.52 -0.91
N ILE A 156 33.38 2.59 -1.40
CA ILE A 156 31.97 2.51 -1.04
C ILE A 156 31.81 2.28 0.48
N CYS A 157 32.60 1.35 1.07
CA CYS A 157 32.57 1.11 2.52
C CYS A 157 32.88 2.37 3.31
N GLU A 158 33.89 3.10 2.92
CA GLU A 158 34.30 4.36 3.56
C GLU A 158 33.14 5.40 3.51
N ARG A 159 32.50 5.56 2.34
CA ARG A 159 31.45 6.58 2.14
C ARG A 159 30.14 6.23 2.83
N VAL A 160 29.78 4.95 2.81
CA VAL A 160 28.48 4.47 3.29
C VAL A 160 28.38 4.47 4.82
N GLN A 161 29.46 4.20 5.53
CA GLN A 161 29.47 4.06 7.00
C GLN A 161 28.34 3.16 7.52
N GLY A 162 28.03 2.10 6.78
CA GLY A 162 27.01 1.12 7.11
C GLY A 162 25.56 1.54 6.87
N HIS A 163 25.29 2.66 6.19
CA HIS A 163 23.91 3.09 5.88
C HIS A 163 23.32 2.30 4.69
N PRO A 164 22.26 1.46 4.88
CA PRO A 164 21.79 0.52 3.86
C PRO A 164 21.29 1.18 2.58
N LEU A 165 20.51 2.25 2.70
CA LEU A 165 19.94 2.95 1.55
C LEU A 165 21.02 3.65 0.73
N TYR A 166 22.01 4.25 1.39
CA TYR A 166 23.11 4.91 0.71
C TYR A 166 24.03 3.90 0.03
N LEU A 167 24.24 2.72 0.65
CA LEU A 167 24.95 1.60 0.04
C LEU A 167 24.34 1.23 -1.31
N ARG A 168 23.01 1.07 -1.36
CA ARG A 168 22.32 0.80 -2.61
C ARG A 168 22.59 1.89 -3.64
N TYR A 169 22.42 3.15 -3.26
CA TYR A 169 22.60 4.27 -4.20
C TYR A 169 24.05 4.33 -4.77
N LEU A 170 25.06 4.09 -3.94
CA LEU A 170 26.45 4.07 -4.42
C LEU A 170 26.72 2.88 -5.35
N ILE A 171 26.11 1.74 -5.10
CA ILE A 171 26.23 0.57 -5.99
C ILE A 171 25.53 0.85 -7.33
N ASP A 172 24.34 1.42 -7.33
CA ASP A 172 23.62 1.77 -8.55
C ASP A 172 24.39 2.84 -9.36
N LEU A 173 24.99 3.82 -8.69
CA LEU A 173 25.87 4.81 -9.32
C LEU A 173 27.12 4.15 -9.94
N ALA A 174 27.81 3.27 -9.21
CA ALA A 174 28.96 2.55 -9.71
C ALA A 174 28.59 1.70 -10.93
N ASN A 175 27.50 0.92 -10.86
CA ASN A 175 27.01 0.09 -11.97
C ASN A 175 26.59 0.92 -13.20
N SER A 176 26.18 2.19 -13.01
CA SER A 176 25.87 3.12 -14.11
C SER A 176 27.11 3.82 -14.70
N GLY A 177 28.29 3.45 -14.25
CA GLY A 177 29.56 3.94 -14.82
C GLY A 177 30.20 5.15 -14.12
N THR A 178 29.69 5.53 -12.92
CA THR A 178 30.29 6.60 -12.12
C THR A 178 31.71 6.21 -11.71
N SER A 179 32.70 7.08 -11.99
CA SER A 179 34.10 6.81 -11.69
C SER A 179 34.43 6.82 -10.20
N ASN A 180 35.50 6.13 -9.79
CA ASN A 180 35.94 6.16 -8.40
C ASN A 180 36.30 7.56 -7.91
N ASP A 181 36.77 8.44 -8.78
CA ASP A 181 37.08 9.84 -8.44
C ASP A 181 35.80 10.65 -8.12
N GLU A 182 34.70 10.38 -8.83
CA GLU A 182 33.42 10.98 -8.56
C GLU A 182 32.80 10.40 -7.28
N LEU A 183 32.82 9.07 -7.09
CA LEU A 183 32.39 8.43 -5.86
C LEU A 183 33.13 8.97 -4.62
N SER A 184 34.44 9.25 -4.77
CA SER A 184 35.25 9.80 -3.67
C SER A 184 34.86 11.20 -3.22
N LYS A 185 34.15 11.97 -4.07
CA LYS A 185 33.64 13.33 -3.77
C LYS A 185 32.30 13.31 -3.11
N LEU A 186 31.63 12.16 -3.03
CA LEU A 186 30.33 12.03 -2.37
C LEU A 186 30.46 12.17 -0.85
N PRO A 187 29.47 12.68 -0.14
CA PRO A 187 29.55 12.94 1.29
C PRO A 187 29.69 11.65 2.09
N LEU A 188 30.32 11.75 3.24
CA LEU A 188 30.26 10.74 4.29
C LEU A 188 28.90 10.83 4.98
N ILE A 189 28.28 9.68 5.22
CA ILE A 189 26.99 9.62 5.91
C ILE A 189 27.20 9.27 7.37
N ASP A 190 26.86 10.21 8.24
CA ASP A 190 26.89 10.06 9.70
C ASP A 190 25.48 9.87 10.28
N GLY A 191 24.80 8.80 9.82
CA GLY A 191 23.46 8.46 10.26
C GLY A 191 22.31 9.08 9.45
N SER A 192 22.55 10.12 8.62
CA SER A 192 21.50 10.76 7.81
C SER A 192 21.88 10.88 6.33
N ILE A 193 21.07 10.31 5.45
CA ILE A 193 21.23 10.42 4.00
C ILE A 193 20.94 11.83 3.46
N ARG A 194 20.44 12.73 4.29
CA ARG A 194 20.05 14.09 3.90
C ARG A 194 21.19 14.87 3.27
N LYS A 195 22.43 14.73 3.77
CA LYS A 195 23.63 15.36 3.19
C LYS A 195 23.84 14.99 1.72
N TYR A 196 23.55 13.74 1.36
CA TYR A 196 23.60 13.29 -0.02
C TYR A 196 22.52 13.92 -0.88
N TYR A 197 21.29 14.01 -0.37
CA TYR A 197 20.19 14.68 -1.07
C TYR A 197 20.44 16.19 -1.23
N ASP A 198 21.00 16.87 -0.23
CA ASP A 198 21.38 18.29 -0.33
C ASP A 198 22.44 18.52 -1.40
N LEU A 199 23.43 17.61 -1.55
CA LEU A 199 24.43 17.68 -2.62
C LEU A 199 23.82 17.50 -4.01
N LEU A 200 22.90 16.55 -4.16
CA LEU A 200 22.14 16.37 -5.39
C LEU A 200 21.29 17.61 -5.70
N TRP A 201 20.64 18.15 -4.69
CA TRP A 201 19.80 19.35 -4.83
C TRP A 201 20.59 20.54 -5.31
N LEU A 202 21.78 20.79 -4.76
CA LEU A 202 22.67 21.87 -5.22
C LEU A 202 23.00 21.79 -6.71
N LYS A 203 23.16 20.57 -7.23
CA LYS A 203 23.38 20.34 -8.67
C LYS A 203 22.13 20.49 -9.53
N LEU A 204 20.96 20.27 -8.94
CA LEU A 204 19.67 20.35 -9.65
C LEU A 204 19.10 21.78 -9.64
N MET A 205 19.37 22.55 -8.59
CA MET A 205 18.81 23.90 -8.43
C MET A 205 19.38 24.96 -9.41
N GLU A 206 20.43 24.63 -10.12
CA GLU A 206 20.95 25.44 -11.22
C GLU A 206 19.98 25.50 -12.42
N ASP A 207 19.05 24.51 -12.50
CA ASP A 207 18.08 24.36 -13.55
C ASP A 207 16.65 24.41 -12.98
N ASN A 208 15.97 25.54 -13.18
CA ASN A 208 14.61 25.74 -12.67
C ASN A 208 13.57 24.80 -13.30
N ASP A 209 13.79 24.39 -14.55
CA ASP A 209 12.90 23.44 -15.24
C ASP A 209 13.08 22.03 -14.68
N ALA A 210 14.31 21.64 -14.29
CA ALA A 210 14.56 20.39 -13.58
C ALA A 210 13.83 20.33 -12.22
N ILE A 211 13.84 21.46 -11.47
CA ILE A 211 13.11 21.55 -10.20
C ILE A 211 11.59 21.44 -10.43
N ASN A 212 11.06 22.09 -11.47
CA ASN A 212 9.63 21.98 -11.82
C ASN A 212 9.25 20.53 -12.15
N LEU A 213 10.06 19.85 -12.95
CA LEU A 213 9.87 18.45 -13.33
C LEU A 213 9.80 17.54 -12.09
N LEU A 214 10.75 17.72 -11.18
CA LEU A 214 10.77 16.94 -9.92
C LEU A 214 9.61 17.28 -8.99
N ALA A 215 9.24 18.56 -8.93
CA ALA A 215 8.08 19.02 -8.16
C ALA A 215 6.77 18.39 -8.65
N ILE A 216 6.63 18.21 -9.97
CA ILE A 216 5.48 17.50 -10.55
C ILE A 216 5.56 16.01 -10.23
N ALA A 217 6.71 15.40 -10.49
CA ALA A 217 6.88 13.95 -10.31
C ALA A 217 6.56 13.50 -8.87
N VAL A 218 7.02 14.25 -7.86
CA VAL A 218 6.81 13.89 -6.45
C VAL A 218 5.36 14.10 -5.97
N ARG A 219 4.56 14.86 -6.69
CA ARG A 219 3.15 15.14 -6.37
C ARG A 219 2.15 14.27 -7.13
N LEU A 220 2.64 13.44 -8.04
CA LEU A 220 1.81 12.38 -8.61
C LEU A 220 1.36 11.43 -7.51
N ARG A 221 0.09 11.05 -7.50
CA ARG A 221 -0.45 10.11 -6.49
C ARG A 221 0.24 8.75 -6.54
N TRP A 222 0.63 8.32 -7.75
CA TRP A 222 1.49 7.16 -8.02
C TRP A 222 2.34 7.42 -9.24
N GLY A 223 3.42 6.66 -9.37
CA GLY A 223 4.31 6.77 -10.52
C GLY A 223 3.61 6.39 -11.82
N ILE A 224 3.88 7.17 -12.86
CA ILE A 224 3.37 6.95 -14.21
C ILE A 224 4.52 6.69 -15.19
N PRO A 225 4.25 6.01 -16.31
CA PRO A 225 5.24 5.84 -17.38
C PRO A 225 5.73 7.19 -17.91
N ILE A 226 7.00 7.26 -18.28
CA ILE A 226 7.64 8.51 -18.76
C ILE A 226 6.92 9.13 -19.97
N ASN A 227 6.40 8.30 -20.89
CA ASN A 227 5.63 8.78 -22.05
C ASN A 227 4.31 9.48 -21.66
N HIS A 228 3.67 9.09 -20.54
CA HIS A 228 2.50 9.79 -20.00
C HIS A 228 2.93 11.04 -19.25
N PHE A 229 4.01 10.95 -18.50
CA PHE A 229 4.56 12.09 -17.77
C PHE A 229 4.94 13.26 -18.70
N THR A 230 5.53 12.94 -19.87
CA THR A 230 5.88 13.95 -20.90
C THR A 230 4.71 14.84 -21.30
N LYS A 231 3.47 14.32 -21.31
CA LYS A 231 2.28 15.10 -21.69
C LYS A 231 1.89 16.16 -20.66
N ILE A 232 2.35 16.02 -19.41
CA ILE A 232 2.12 16.98 -18.34
C ILE A 232 3.09 18.18 -18.45
N LEU A 233 4.25 17.94 -19.08
CA LEU A 233 5.37 18.85 -19.11
C LEU A 233 5.21 19.91 -20.22
N ASN A 234 5.75 21.11 -19.98
CA ASN A 234 5.91 22.12 -21.01
C ASN A 234 7.09 21.77 -21.95
N PRO A 235 7.23 22.43 -23.12
CA PRO A 235 8.31 22.11 -24.07
C PRO A 235 9.73 22.19 -23.49
N ASN A 236 10.00 23.17 -22.62
CA ASN A 236 11.33 23.30 -21.99
C ASN A 236 11.61 22.15 -21.05
N GLU A 237 10.64 21.80 -20.18
CA GLU A 237 10.74 20.65 -19.28
C GLU A 237 10.89 19.32 -20.04
N GLN A 238 10.18 19.17 -21.19
CA GLN A 238 10.33 18.00 -22.05
C GLN A 238 11.76 17.85 -22.60
N SER A 239 12.37 18.97 -22.99
CA SER A 239 13.71 18.96 -23.57
C SER A 239 14.81 18.47 -22.60
N ILE A 240 14.62 18.72 -21.30
CA ILE A 240 15.58 18.35 -20.26
C ILE A 240 15.17 17.07 -19.48
N LEU A 241 14.02 16.50 -19.79
CA LEU A 241 13.47 15.34 -19.05
C LEU A 241 14.49 14.20 -18.91
N ILE A 242 15.05 13.77 -20.04
CA ILE A 242 15.99 12.63 -20.07
C ILE A 242 17.24 12.93 -19.26
N SER A 243 17.82 14.11 -19.42
CA SER A 243 19.03 14.53 -18.70
C SER A 243 18.78 14.68 -17.20
N THR A 244 17.62 15.19 -16.81
CA THR A 244 17.24 15.32 -15.40
C THR A 244 17.02 13.95 -14.76
N LEU A 245 16.25 13.07 -15.44
CA LEU A 245 16.03 11.71 -14.94
C LEU A 245 17.32 10.91 -14.83
N ALA A 246 18.26 11.07 -15.76
CA ALA A 246 19.57 10.41 -15.70
C ALA A 246 20.36 10.77 -14.44
N ARG A 247 20.25 12.03 -13.95
CA ARG A 247 20.94 12.47 -12.71
C ARG A 247 20.39 11.81 -11.45
N ILE A 248 19.13 11.38 -11.46
CA ILE A 248 18.44 10.77 -10.31
C ILE A 248 18.00 9.33 -10.57
N GLN A 249 18.47 8.71 -11.65
CA GLN A 249 18.03 7.35 -12.06
C GLN A 249 18.19 6.32 -10.93
N HIS A 250 19.27 6.41 -10.15
CA HIS A 250 19.54 5.55 -8.99
C HIS A 250 18.58 5.77 -7.81
N LEU A 251 17.80 6.86 -7.83
CA LEU A 251 16.75 7.17 -6.83
C LEU A 251 15.35 6.78 -7.32
N LEU A 252 15.22 6.33 -8.57
CA LEU A 252 13.97 5.86 -9.14
C LEU A 252 13.81 4.35 -8.97
N LEU A 253 12.59 3.88 -8.87
CA LEU A 253 12.28 2.46 -8.82
C LEU A 253 12.60 1.77 -10.16
N SER A 254 12.39 2.47 -11.27
CA SER A 254 12.64 2.01 -12.62
C SER A 254 12.95 3.22 -13.53
N PRO A 255 13.86 3.07 -14.51
CA PRO A 255 14.19 4.16 -15.44
C PRO A 255 13.04 4.60 -16.34
N ASN A 256 12.00 3.76 -16.49
CA ASN A 256 10.85 4.02 -17.37
C ASN A 256 9.63 4.61 -16.63
N GLN A 257 9.75 4.88 -15.34
CA GLN A 257 8.66 5.39 -14.49
C GLN A 257 9.12 6.55 -13.62
N THR A 258 8.16 7.38 -13.20
CA THR A 258 8.43 8.52 -12.29
C THR A 258 8.44 8.12 -10.82
N THR A 259 8.30 6.83 -10.50
CA THR A 259 8.22 6.35 -9.12
C THR A 259 9.57 6.49 -8.42
N ILE A 260 9.60 7.25 -7.34
CA ILE A 260 10.77 7.37 -6.47
C ILE A 260 10.92 6.09 -5.64
N TYR A 261 12.16 5.59 -5.52
CA TYR A 261 12.43 4.33 -4.84
C TYR A 261 12.13 4.36 -3.35
N HIS A 262 12.50 5.44 -2.66
CA HIS A 262 12.38 5.55 -1.21
C HIS A 262 11.69 6.84 -0.80
N SER A 263 10.77 6.74 0.15
CA SER A 263 9.94 7.86 0.61
C SER A 263 10.76 9.04 1.13
N SER A 264 11.92 8.81 1.77
CA SER A 264 12.76 9.89 2.30
C SER A 264 13.25 10.88 1.24
N PHE A 265 13.45 10.43 -0.01
CA PHE A 265 13.77 11.36 -1.11
C PHE A 265 12.51 12.08 -1.60
N SER A 266 11.36 11.44 -1.60
CA SER A 266 10.08 12.10 -1.89
C SER A 266 9.80 13.20 -0.87
N ASP A 267 9.96 12.91 0.42
CA ASP A 267 9.77 13.88 1.50
C ASP A 267 10.73 15.07 1.38
N PHE A 268 11.98 14.79 1.05
CA PHE A 268 13.00 15.80 0.78
C PHE A 268 12.60 16.72 -0.39
N LEU A 269 12.13 16.15 -1.51
CA LEU A 269 11.67 16.92 -2.66
C LEU A 269 10.41 17.74 -2.34
N LEU A 270 9.45 17.17 -1.61
CA LEU A 270 8.25 17.89 -1.18
C LEU A 270 8.62 19.10 -0.32
N GLU A 271 9.54 18.94 0.63
CA GLU A 271 10.06 20.03 1.46
C GLU A 271 10.73 21.12 0.61
N LYS A 272 11.68 20.73 -0.25
CA LYS A 272 12.43 21.69 -1.10
C LYS A 272 11.57 22.39 -2.14
N THR A 273 10.47 21.79 -2.56
CA THR A 273 9.54 22.32 -3.55
C THR A 273 8.19 22.75 -2.96
N ALA A 274 8.10 22.96 -1.64
CA ALA A 274 6.86 23.28 -0.95
C ALA A 274 6.16 24.53 -1.52
N LEU A 275 6.91 25.55 -1.87
CA LEU A 275 6.37 26.78 -2.48
C LEU A 275 5.72 26.58 -3.87
N ARG A 276 5.95 25.43 -4.50
CA ARG A 276 5.38 25.08 -5.81
C ARG A 276 4.12 24.22 -5.70
N GLU A 277 3.68 23.89 -4.47
CA GLU A 277 2.56 22.97 -4.24
C GLU A 277 1.33 23.39 -5.04
N GLN A 278 0.90 24.62 -4.89
CA GLN A 278 -0.34 25.11 -5.50
C GLN A 278 -0.26 25.21 -7.03
N ASP A 279 0.86 25.68 -7.55
CA ASP A 279 1.08 25.78 -8.99
C ASP A 279 1.08 24.37 -9.63
N VAL A 280 1.76 23.43 -9.00
CA VAL A 280 1.82 22.04 -9.49
C VAL A 280 0.46 21.36 -9.40
N GLN A 281 -0.25 21.47 -8.27
CA GLN A 281 -1.58 20.87 -8.13
C GLN A 281 -2.56 21.46 -9.14
N SER A 282 -2.56 22.79 -9.33
CA SER A 282 -3.38 23.46 -10.34
C SER A 282 -3.06 22.96 -11.75
N ARG A 283 -1.78 22.81 -12.08
CA ARG A 283 -1.34 22.28 -13.38
C ARG A 283 -1.79 20.82 -13.60
N LEU A 284 -1.69 19.96 -12.58
CA LEU A 284 -2.18 18.60 -12.64
C LEU A 284 -3.70 18.54 -12.83
N VAL A 285 -4.44 19.40 -12.16
CA VAL A 285 -5.90 19.54 -12.37
C VAL A 285 -6.23 19.94 -13.80
N GLU A 286 -5.54 20.95 -14.35
CA GLU A 286 -5.74 21.40 -15.73
C GLU A 286 -5.40 20.29 -16.74
N HIS A 287 -4.34 19.55 -16.50
CA HIS A 287 -3.99 18.38 -17.34
C HIS A 287 -5.08 17.33 -17.27
N CYS A 288 -5.54 16.95 -16.07
CA CYS A 288 -6.60 15.95 -15.91
C CYS A 288 -7.93 16.39 -16.55
N LYS A 289 -8.28 17.68 -16.50
CA LYS A 289 -9.47 18.20 -17.19
C LYS A 289 -9.39 18.08 -18.71
N LYS A 290 -8.19 18.18 -19.29
CA LYS A 290 -7.97 18.06 -20.74
C LYS A 290 -7.90 16.62 -21.23
N GLN A 291 -7.43 15.70 -20.41
CA GLN A 291 -7.16 14.31 -20.77
C GLN A 291 -8.18 13.35 -20.12
N THR A 292 -9.45 13.56 -20.42
CA THR A 292 -10.58 12.84 -19.78
C THR A 292 -10.62 11.34 -20.05
N ASN A 293 -9.86 10.83 -21.02
CA ASN A 293 -9.79 9.41 -21.35
C ASN A 293 -8.52 8.71 -20.81
N GLU A 294 -7.59 9.45 -20.22
CA GLU A 294 -6.40 8.85 -19.63
C GLU A 294 -6.69 8.31 -18.23
N LYS A 295 -6.35 7.07 -17.99
CA LYS A 295 -6.56 6.39 -16.70
C LYS A 295 -6.11 7.25 -15.52
N TYR A 296 -4.89 7.77 -15.54
CA TYR A 296 -4.38 8.61 -14.46
C TYR A 296 -5.30 9.82 -14.20
N CYS A 297 -5.74 10.51 -15.26
CA CYS A 297 -6.50 11.73 -15.17
C CYS A 297 -7.92 11.51 -14.61
N VAL A 298 -8.63 10.49 -15.11
CA VAL A 298 -9.95 10.12 -14.59
C VAL A 298 -9.90 9.87 -13.08
N LEU A 299 -8.86 9.13 -12.65
CA LEU A 299 -8.74 8.66 -11.28
C LEU A 299 -8.28 9.74 -10.29
N ASN A 300 -7.50 10.74 -10.77
CA ASN A 300 -6.81 11.66 -9.89
C ASN A 300 -7.27 13.10 -10.00
N LEU A 301 -8.24 13.41 -10.87
CA LEU A 301 -8.81 14.75 -10.97
C LEU A 301 -9.34 15.25 -9.62
N ILE A 302 -10.10 14.42 -8.92
CA ILE A 302 -10.64 14.76 -7.59
C ILE A 302 -9.51 14.90 -6.57
N TYR A 303 -8.59 13.94 -6.52
CA TYR A 303 -7.45 13.97 -5.60
C TYR A 303 -6.63 15.26 -5.73
N HIS A 304 -6.25 15.64 -6.96
CA HIS A 304 -5.50 16.87 -7.20
C HIS A 304 -6.36 18.11 -6.96
N GLY A 305 -7.63 18.06 -7.32
CA GLY A 305 -8.57 19.16 -7.10
C GLY A 305 -8.82 19.48 -5.63
N LEU A 306 -8.81 18.46 -4.77
CA LEU A 306 -8.91 18.64 -3.31
C LEU A 306 -7.66 19.32 -2.70
N LYS A 307 -6.49 19.15 -3.34
CA LYS A 307 -5.21 19.71 -2.90
C LYS A 307 -4.90 21.08 -3.51
N ALA A 308 -5.48 21.41 -4.66
CA ALA A 308 -5.28 22.69 -5.32
C ALA A 308 -6.11 23.79 -4.66
N ASP A 309 -5.47 24.92 -4.33
CA ASP A 309 -6.16 26.14 -3.92
C ASP A 309 -6.82 26.82 -5.12
N GLY A 310 -7.81 27.67 -4.86
CA GLY A 310 -8.48 28.45 -5.91
C GLY A 310 -9.36 27.64 -6.87
N GLN A 311 -9.44 26.30 -6.70
CA GLN A 311 -10.43 25.51 -7.42
C GLN A 311 -11.81 25.77 -6.85
N ASP A 312 -12.80 25.80 -7.73
CA ASP A 312 -14.20 25.78 -7.30
C ASP A 312 -14.50 24.45 -6.62
N LYS A 313 -14.36 24.44 -5.28
CA LYS A 313 -14.58 23.25 -4.46
C LYS A 313 -16.03 22.76 -4.59
N ALA A 314 -16.99 23.64 -4.80
CA ALA A 314 -18.38 23.25 -5.05
C ALA A 314 -18.48 22.47 -6.37
N ARG A 315 -17.74 22.88 -7.40
CA ARG A 315 -17.66 22.14 -8.66
C ARG A 315 -17.00 20.77 -8.50
N LEU A 316 -15.98 20.62 -7.67
CA LEU A 316 -15.39 19.32 -7.39
C LEU A 316 -16.41 18.36 -6.75
N VAL A 317 -17.23 18.85 -5.84
CA VAL A 317 -18.31 18.07 -5.23
C VAL A 317 -19.30 17.58 -6.28
N THR A 318 -19.67 18.45 -7.24
CA THR A 318 -20.61 18.08 -8.32
C THR A 318 -20.00 17.10 -9.34
N LEU A 319 -18.68 17.08 -9.53
CA LEU A 319 -18.00 16.09 -10.40
C LEU A 319 -17.99 14.68 -9.82
N CYS A 320 -18.08 14.52 -8.51
CA CYS A 320 -18.20 13.22 -7.86
C CYS A 320 -19.60 12.61 -8.07
N THR A 321 -19.90 12.21 -9.29
CA THR A 321 -21.15 11.56 -9.67
C THR A 321 -21.04 10.03 -9.61
N GLN A 322 -22.19 9.34 -9.76
CA GLN A 322 -22.18 7.90 -9.96
C GLN A 322 -21.37 7.50 -11.20
N ASN A 323 -21.46 8.28 -12.30
CA ASN A 323 -20.70 8.00 -13.51
C ASN A 323 -19.19 8.06 -13.27
N TRP A 324 -18.71 9.06 -12.51
CA TRP A 324 -17.29 9.12 -12.13
C TRP A 324 -16.87 7.88 -11.32
N VAL A 325 -17.70 7.43 -10.39
CA VAL A 325 -17.43 6.18 -9.64
C VAL A 325 -17.38 4.98 -10.58
N ASP A 326 -18.34 4.89 -11.50
CA ASP A 326 -18.41 3.78 -12.46
C ASP A 326 -17.20 3.80 -13.41
N ASP A 327 -16.74 4.97 -13.84
CA ASP A 327 -15.51 5.14 -14.63
C ASP A 327 -14.27 4.70 -13.84
N CYS A 328 -14.17 5.07 -12.56
CA CYS A 328 -13.10 4.62 -11.69
C CYS A 328 -13.09 3.08 -11.57
N VAL A 329 -14.24 2.48 -11.34
CA VAL A 329 -14.39 1.01 -11.28
C VAL A 329 -14.02 0.35 -12.60
N TYR A 330 -14.51 0.88 -13.73
CA TYR A 330 -14.18 0.38 -15.06
C TYR A 330 -12.67 0.41 -15.35
N GLN A 331 -11.97 1.43 -14.85
CA GLN A 331 -10.52 1.57 -14.97
C GLN A 331 -9.75 0.68 -13.97
N GLY A 332 -10.44 -0.07 -13.13
CA GLY A 332 -9.84 -0.99 -12.16
C GLY A 332 -9.22 -0.29 -10.95
N VAL A 333 -9.79 0.86 -10.52
CA VAL A 333 -9.37 1.51 -9.28
C VAL A 333 -9.83 0.70 -8.08
N GLU A 334 -8.94 0.55 -7.13
CA GLU A 334 -9.30 -0.07 -5.86
C GLU A 334 -10.40 0.73 -5.14
N PRO A 335 -11.42 0.05 -4.57
CA PRO A 335 -12.52 0.69 -3.87
C PRO A 335 -12.09 1.66 -2.79
N ASP A 336 -11.05 1.28 -2.02
CA ASP A 336 -10.55 2.08 -0.91
C ASP A 336 -9.99 3.43 -1.40
N THR A 337 -9.37 3.47 -2.58
CA THR A 337 -8.91 4.70 -3.22
C THR A 337 -10.08 5.64 -3.56
N ILE A 338 -11.17 5.10 -4.10
CA ILE A 338 -12.38 5.87 -4.42
C ILE A 338 -13.04 6.38 -3.12
N LEU A 339 -13.10 5.53 -2.09
CA LEU A 339 -13.66 5.89 -0.80
C LEU A 339 -12.85 6.99 -0.09
N GLU A 340 -11.53 7.01 -0.26
CA GLU A 340 -10.66 8.06 0.26
C GLU A 340 -10.97 9.42 -0.42
N ASP A 341 -11.08 9.44 -1.75
CA ASP A 341 -11.45 10.64 -2.48
C ASP A 341 -12.85 11.14 -2.09
N LEU A 342 -13.82 10.23 -1.97
CA LEU A 342 -15.17 10.57 -1.49
C LEU A 342 -15.16 11.11 -0.06
N LYS A 343 -14.29 10.63 0.82
CA LYS A 343 -14.09 11.19 2.17
C LYS A 343 -13.62 12.65 2.10
N GLY A 344 -12.65 12.94 1.22
CA GLY A 344 -12.19 14.31 0.98
C GLY A 344 -13.30 15.22 0.47
N VAL A 345 -14.06 14.75 -0.52
CA VAL A 345 -15.22 15.49 -1.09
C VAL A 345 -16.33 15.67 -0.06
N LEU A 346 -16.61 14.67 0.78
CA LEU A 346 -17.59 14.75 1.86
C LEU A 346 -17.24 15.88 2.85
N ARG A 347 -15.96 15.98 3.23
CA ARG A 347 -15.47 17.08 4.08
C ARG A 347 -15.77 18.44 3.44
N VAL A 348 -15.42 18.60 2.17
CA VAL A 348 -15.70 19.84 1.41
C VAL A 348 -17.19 20.14 1.34
N ALA A 349 -18.05 19.16 1.04
CA ALA A 349 -19.50 19.34 0.99
C ALA A 349 -20.06 19.78 2.35
N THR A 350 -19.53 19.25 3.45
CA THR A 350 -19.88 19.63 4.81
C THR A 350 -19.43 21.06 5.14
N GLU A 351 -18.20 21.42 4.79
CA GLU A 351 -17.66 22.77 4.95
C GLU A 351 -18.45 23.85 4.17
N LEU A 352 -18.96 23.49 2.98
CA LEU A 352 -19.83 24.32 2.17
C LEU A 352 -21.28 24.41 2.72
N GLY A 353 -21.63 23.64 3.74
CA GLY A 353 -22.97 23.58 4.31
C GLY A 353 -24.03 22.98 3.38
N SER A 354 -23.65 22.28 2.32
CA SER A 354 -24.56 21.68 1.35
C SER A 354 -25.07 20.33 1.81
N LEU A 355 -26.23 20.33 2.50
CA LEU A 355 -26.86 19.10 3.01
C LEU A 355 -27.15 18.10 1.87
N VAL A 356 -27.66 18.57 0.72
CA VAL A 356 -28.01 17.72 -0.42
C VAL A 356 -26.77 16.99 -0.95
N GLU A 357 -25.68 17.71 -1.15
CA GLU A 357 -24.44 17.13 -1.63
C GLU A 357 -23.80 16.20 -0.57
N THR A 358 -23.85 16.57 0.69
CA THR A 358 -23.39 15.71 1.80
C THR A 358 -24.12 14.37 1.79
N VAL A 359 -25.45 14.39 1.70
CA VAL A 359 -26.25 13.15 1.63
C VAL A 359 -25.95 12.36 0.34
N ARG A 360 -25.81 13.05 -0.79
CA ARG A 360 -25.47 12.41 -2.07
C ARG A 360 -24.14 11.68 -2.02
N ILE A 361 -23.10 12.31 -1.46
CA ILE A 361 -21.76 11.70 -1.31
C ILE A 361 -21.79 10.54 -0.30
N LEU A 362 -22.55 10.66 0.80
CA LEU A 362 -22.75 9.54 1.73
C LEU A 362 -23.42 8.34 1.05
N LEU A 363 -24.44 8.58 0.22
CA LEU A 363 -25.08 7.51 -0.55
C LEU A 363 -24.15 6.87 -1.57
N LEU A 364 -23.30 7.65 -2.25
CA LEU A 364 -22.25 7.12 -3.14
C LEU A 364 -21.26 6.24 -2.36
N ASN A 365 -20.78 6.71 -1.21
CA ASN A 365 -19.89 5.95 -0.35
C ASN A 365 -20.51 4.62 0.08
N GLN A 366 -21.78 4.65 0.53
CA GLN A 366 -22.52 3.45 0.93
C GLN A 366 -22.72 2.49 -0.26
N ARG A 367 -23.07 3.01 -1.44
CA ARG A 367 -23.25 2.20 -2.66
C ARG A 367 -21.96 1.51 -3.07
N ILE A 368 -20.82 2.18 -3.01
CA ILE A 368 -19.53 1.54 -3.34
C ILE A 368 -19.26 0.39 -2.39
N ARG A 369 -19.39 0.62 -1.07
CA ARG A 369 -19.19 -0.43 -0.07
C ARG A 369 -20.12 -1.62 -0.30
N PHE A 370 -21.39 -1.36 -0.57
CA PHE A 370 -22.38 -2.39 -0.84
C PHE A 370 -22.17 -3.09 -2.19
N ARG A 371 -21.89 -2.32 -3.26
CA ARG A 371 -21.74 -2.83 -4.62
C ARG A 371 -20.52 -3.71 -4.79
N TYR A 372 -19.41 -3.40 -4.13
CA TYR A 372 -18.25 -4.30 -4.13
C TYR A 372 -18.53 -5.62 -3.40
N ASN A 373 -19.39 -5.60 -2.40
CA ASN A 373 -19.81 -6.84 -1.75
C ASN A 373 -20.88 -7.61 -2.54
N THR A 374 -21.74 -6.93 -3.32
CA THR A 374 -22.88 -7.54 -4.02
C THR A 374 -22.63 -7.76 -5.52
N LEU A 375 -21.89 -6.89 -6.20
CA LEU A 375 -21.61 -7.06 -7.64
C LEU A 375 -20.70 -8.24 -7.91
N PHE A 376 -19.73 -8.47 -7.06
CA PHE A 376 -18.91 -9.68 -7.17
C PHE A 376 -19.75 -10.92 -6.85
N ALA A 377 -20.67 -10.86 -5.90
CA ALA A 377 -21.59 -11.96 -5.64
C ALA A 377 -22.58 -12.22 -6.78
N GLN A 378 -23.09 -11.18 -7.44
CA GLN A 378 -24.10 -11.31 -8.50
C GLN A 378 -23.53 -11.48 -9.93
N SER A 379 -22.25 -11.19 -10.14
CA SER A 379 -21.59 -11.21 -11.45
C SER A 379 -20.25 -11.94 -11.42
N ALA A 380 -20.00 -12.72 -10.36
CA ALA A 380 -18.74 -13.43 -10.19
C ALA A 380 -18.45 -14.36 -11.35
N ASP A 381 -19.48 -15.04 -11.84
CA ASP A 381 -19.38 -15.94 -12.97
C ASP A 381 -18.96 -15.23 -14.28
N LEU A 382 -19.57 -14.09 -14.59
CA LEU A 382 -19.22 -13.28 -15.76
C LEU A 382 -17.81 -12.70 -15.63
N THR A 383 -17.45 -12.22 -14.45
CA THR A 383 -16.11 -11.67 -14.16
C THR A 383 -15.05 -12.76 -14.28
N ALA A 384 -15.30 -13.94 -13.72
CA ALA A 384 -14.40 -15.08 -13.80
C ALA A 384 -14.20 -15.51 -15.27
N ASN A 385 -15.28 -15.61 -16.05
CA ASN A 385 -15.21 -15.95 -17.47
C ASN A 385 -14.38 -14.92 -18.26
N ALA A 386 -14.59 -13.62 -18.01
CA ALA A 386 -13.83 -12.57 -18.67
C ALA A 386 -12.33 -12.68 -18.32
N LEU A 387 -11.99 -12.83 -17.04
CA LEU A 387 -10.61 -12.98 -16.58
C LEU A 387 -9.93 -14.23 -17.17
N ILE A 388 -10.62 -15.35 -17.19
CA ILE A 388 -10.13 -16.60 -17.81
C ILE A 388 -9.87 -16.36 -19.29
N SER A 389 -10.82 -15.75 -20.01
CA SER A 389 -10.73 -15.51 -21.46
C SER A 389 -9.55 -14.61 -21.87
N ILE A 390 -9.14 -13.67 -21.00
CA ILE A 390 -7.98 -12.80 -21.23
C ILE A 390 -6.67 -13.36 -20.65
N GLY A 391 -6.66 -14.62 -20.18
CA GLY A 391 -5.48 -15.29 -19.63
C GLY A 391 -5.06 -14.84 -18.22
N LYS A 392 -6.00 -14.24 -17.46
CA LYS A 392 -5.79 -13.77 -16.08
C LYS A 392 -6.50 -14.63 -15.04
N ALA A 393 -6.48 -15.94 -15.21
CA ALA A 393 -7.12 -16.89 -14.30
C ALA A 393 -6.65 -16.73 -12.83
N GLN A 394 -5.39 -16.36 -12.62
CA GLN A 394 -4.85 -16.08 -11.27
C GLN A 394 -5.59 -14.95 -10.54
N ASP A 395 -6.17 -13.99 -11.26
CA ASP A 395 -6.87 -12.87 -10.66
C ASP A 395 -8.31 -13.27 -10.22
N VAL A 396 -8.85 -14.38 -10.72
CA VAL A 396 -10.19 -14.90 -10.36
C VAL A 396 -10.30 -15.10 -8.84
N LEU A 397 -9.29 -15.70 -8.23
CA LEU A 397 -9.29 -15.98 -6.79
C LEU A 397 -9.46 -14.71 -5.93
N GLN A 398 -8.86 -13.59 -6.36
CA GLN A 398 -8.97 -12.31 -5.65
C GLN A 398 -10.37 -11.71 -5.73
N HIS A 399 -11.13 -12.07 -6.77
CA HIS A 399 -12.49 -11.58 -7.01
C HIS A 399 -13.59 -12.46 -6.40
N VAL A 400 -13.32 -13.74 -6.18
CA VAL A 400 -14.31 -14.69 -5.63
C VAL A 400 -14.07 -15.02 -4.16
N SER A 401 -12.87 -14.72 -3.65
CA SER A 401 -12.52 -14.97 -2.25
C SER A 401 -11.76 -13.78 -1.65
N ARG A 402 -12.01 -13.51 -0.39
CA ARG A 402 -11.30 -12.51 0.39
C ARG A 402 -10.78 -13.17 1.67
N TYR A 403 -9.47 -13.10 1.90
CA TYR A 403 -8.83 -13.77 3.04
C TYR A 403 -9.10 -15.29 3.13
N LYS A 404 -9.13 -15.97 1.97
CA LYS A 404 -9.47 -17.40 1.85
C LYS A 404 -10.87 -17.75 2.39
N GLN A 405 -11.79 -16.78 2.38
CA GLN A 405 -13.22 -16.97 2.55
C GLN A 405 -13.94 -16.59 1.28
N LEU A 406 -14.97 -17.32 0.93
CA LEU A 406 -15.80 -16.98 -0.22
C LEU A 406 -16.59 -15.71 0.06
N ILE A 407 -16.59 -14.81 -0.93
CA ILE A 407 -17.46 -13.62 -0.95
C ILE A 407 -18.66 -13.81 -1.88
N ILE A 408 -18.75 -14.97 -2.48
CA ILE A 408 -19.82 -15.40 -3.39
C ILE A 408 -20.47 -16.67 -2.83
N PRO A 409 -21.69 -17.02 -3.29
CA PRO A 409 -22.32 -18.29 -2.92
C PRO A 409 -21.46 -19.50 -3.27
N LEU A 410 -21.56 -20.56 -2.47
CA LEU A 410 -20.80 -21.81 -2.66
C LEU A 410 -21.04 -22.42 -4.06
N GLU A 411 -22.30 -22.42 -4.52
CA GLU A 411 -22.71 -22.93 -5.83
C GLU A 411 -21.99 -22.18 -6.98
N GLU A 412 -21.96 -20.86 -6.93
CA GLU A 412 -21.24 -20.05 -7.91
C GLU A 412 -19.72 -20.30 -7.86
N ALA A 413 -19.15 -20.46 -6.66
CA ALA A 413 -17.73 -20.76 -6.51
C ALA A 413 -17.36 -22.13 -7.13
N LEU A 414 -18.19 -23.15 -6.96
CA LEU A 414 -18.03 -24.45 -7.62
C LEU A 414 -18.11 -24.35 -9.14
N THR A 415 -19.09 -23.60 -9.65
CA THR A 415 -19.24 -23.35 -11.09
C THR A 415 -17.98 -22.67 -11.67
N ILE A 416 -17.43 -21.70 -10.98
CA ILE A 416 -16.19 -21.01 -11.37
C ILE A 416 -14.98 -21.96 -11.29
N ALA A 417 -14.91 -22.82 -10.28
CA ALA A 417 -13.84 -23.81 -10.17
C ALA A 417 -13.86 -24.78 -11.36
N LEU A 418 -15.04 -25.26 -11.80
CA LEU A 418 -15.19 -26.09 -12.98
C LEU A 418 -14.70 -25.36 -14.24
N LYS A 419 -15.04 -24.09 -14.43
CA LYS A 419 -14.57 -23.29 -15.57
C LYS A 419 -13.05 -23.07 -15.56
N LEU A 420 -12.44 -22.94 -14.39
CA LEU A 420 -10.98 -22.89 -14.26
C LEU A 420 -10.35 -24.23 -14.68
N VAL A 421 -10.97 -25.37 -14.35
CA VAL A 421 -10.55 -26.71 -14.82
C VAL A 421 -10.66 -26.79 -16.35
N ASP A 422 -11.79 -26.39 -16.93
CA ASP A 422 -12.03 -26.42 -18.38
C ASP A 422 -11.03 -25.53 -19.15
N SER A 423 -10.59 -24.45 -18.55
CA SER A 423 -9.56 -23.55 -19.09
C SER A 423 -8.12 -23.99 -18.83
N HIS A 424 -7.91 -25.21 -18.28
CA HIS A 424 -6.59 -25.74 -17.89
C HIS A 424 -5.84 -24.93 -16.80
N SER A 425 -6.54 -24.08 -16.04
CA SER A 425 -6.01 -23.31 -14.92
C SER A 425 -6.10 -24.11 -13.62
N TYR A 426 -5.48 -25.31 -13.61
CA TYR A 426 -5.65 -26.31 -12.55
C TYR A 426 -5.17 -25.86 -11.17
N ARG A 427 -4.16 -25.00 -11.13
CA ARG A 427 -3.62 -24.48 -9.85
C ARG A 427 -4.64 -23.60 -9.16
N GLU A 428 -5.23 -22.69 -9.91
CA GLU A 428 -6.24 -21.73 -9.44
C GLU A 428 -7.54 -22.47 -9.08
N ALA A 429 -7.94 -23.45 -9.89
CA ALA A 429 -9.07 -24.31 -9.62
C ALA A 429 -8.90 -25.07 -8.28
N LEU A 430 -7.74 -25.70 -8.06
CA LEU A 430 -7.45 -26.43 -6.84
C LEU A 430 -7.44 -25.52 -5.61
N GLU A 431 -6.92 -24.30 -5.74
CA GLU A 431 -6.92 -23.34 -4.65
C GLU A 431 -8.34 -22.86 -4.31
N LEU A 432 -9.18 -22.60 -5.33
CA LEU A 432 -10.59 -22.26 -5.14
C LEU A 432 -11.36 -23.42 -4.48
N LEU A 433 -11.18 -24.66 -4.96
CA LEU A 433 -11.82 -25.84 -4.37
C LEU A 433 -11.45 -26.04 -2.90
N ARG A 434 -10.22 -25.76 -2.51
CA ARG A 434 -9.82 -25.81 -1.08
C ARG A 434 -10.54 -24.76 -0.23
N ILE A 435 -10.82 -23.59 -0.82
CA ILE A 435 -11.59 -22.54 -0.16
C ILE A 435 -13.06 -22.97 -0.05
N VAL A 436 -13.61 -23.56 -1.11
CA VAL A 436 -14.98 -24.09 -1.16
C VAL A 436 -15.18 -25.19 -0.12
N ASP A 437 -14.32 -26.21 -0.11
CA ASP A 437 -14.37 -27.34 0.81
C ASP A 437 -14.38 -26.89 2.28
N LYS A 438 -13.53 -25.92 2.58
CA LYS A 438 -13.49 -25.32 3.90
C LYS A 438 -14.80 -24.59 4.27
N ASN A 439 -15.32 -23.74 3.36
CA ASN A 439 -16.57 -23.01 3.61
C ASN A 439 -17.76 -23.97 3.72
N LEU A 440 -17.76 -25.07 2.94
CA LEU A 440 -18.76 -26.13 3.03
C LEU A 440 -18.73 -26.83 4.40
N THR A 441 -17.52 -27.14 4.89
CA THR A 441 -17.35 -27.74 6.24
C THR A 441 -17.90 -26.80 7.32
N GLU A 442 -17.63 -25.52 7.23
CA GLU A 442 -18.16 -24.51 8.17
C GLU A 442 -19.69 -24.39 8.10
N GLU A 443 -20.30 -24.45 6.91
CA GLU A 443 -21.76 -24.44 6.76
C GLU A 443 -22.40 -25.74 7.28
N LEU A 444 -21.78 -26.90 7.06
CA LEU A 444 -22.20 -28.19 7.65
C LEU A 444 -22.25 -28.14 9.19
N GLU A 445 -21.20 -27.57 9.80
CA GLU A 445 -21.18 -27.40 11.25
C GLU A 445 -22.33 -26.51 11.76
N LYS A 446 -22.68 -25.46 11.00
CA LYS A 446 -23.83 -24.57 11.31
C LYS A 446 -25.15 -25.33 11.17
N VAL A 447 -25.33 -26.12 10.11
CA VAL A 447 -26.53 -26.97 9.92
C VAL A 447 -26.67 -27.94 11.10
N TYR A 448 -25.59 -28.60 11.47
CA TYR A 448 -25.59 -29.52 12.61
C TYR A 448 -25.96 -28.83 13.94
N ASN A 449 -25.56 -27.57 14.10
CA ASN A 449 -25.86 -26.74 15.26
C ASN A 449 -27.21 -25.98 15.15
N GLY A 450 -28.01 -26.19 14.10
CA GLY A 450 -29.33 -25.59 13.89
C GLY A 450 -29.33 -24.13 13.37
N ASN A 451 -28.17 -23.61 12.91
CA ASN A 451 -27.98 -22.19 12.51
C ASN A 451 -27.43 -22.03 11.08
N GLY A 452 -27.61 -23.01 10.19
CA GLY A 452 -27.03 -22.98 8.83
C GLY A 452 -28.05 -23.04 7.70
N LEU A 453 -27.57 -23.39 6.49
CA LEU A 453 -28.38 -23.62 5.30
C LEU A 453 -29.50 -24.64 5.56
N SER A 454 -30.62 -24.52 4.82
CA SER A 454 -31.64 -25.57 4.86
C SER A 454 -31.08 -26.89 4.29
N TYR A 455 -31.64 -28.02 4.75
CA TYR A 455 -31.22 -29.35 4.27
C TYR A 455 -31.30 -29.48 2.74
N ARG A 456 -32.22 -28.79 2.09
CA ARG A 456 -32.40 -28.81 0.63
C ARG A 456 -31.29 -28.03 -0.07
N GLU A 457 -30.97 -26.81 0.39
CA GLU A 457 -29.86 -26.02 -0.14
C GLU A 457 -28.52 -26.72 0.05
N PHE A 458 -28.38 -27.50 1.12
CA PHE A 458 -27.21 -28.31 1.37
C PHE A 458 -27.07 -29.47 0.37
N LEU A 459 -28.16 -30.17 0.05
CA LEU A 459 -28.16 -31.26 -0.95
C LEU A 459 -27.80 -30.74 -2.35
N ASP A 460 -28.37 -29.59 -2.74
CA ASP A 460 -28.09 -28.95 -4.01
C ASP A 460 -26.58 -28.62 -4.17
N ILE A 461 -25.92 -28.21 -3.10
CA ILE A 461 -24.47 -27.95 -3.09
C ILE A 461 -23.68 -29.25 -3.12
N TYR A 462 -24.10 -30.28 -2.40
CA TYR A 462 -23.43 -31.56 -2.34
C TYR A 462 -23.46 -32.30 -3.71
N ASP A 463 -24.58 -32.17 -4.44
CA ASP A 463 -24.71 -32.77 -5.77
C ASP A 463 -23.84 -32.08 -6.85
N LEU A 464 -23.36 -30.84 -6.58
CA LEU A 464 -22.43 -30.11 -7.44
C LEU A 464 -20.96 -30.42 -7.16
N GLN A 465 -20.61 -31.02 -6.06
CA GLN A 465 -19.25 -31.34 -5.64
C GLN A 465 -18.78 -32.71 -6.21
#